data_1860f53645b8ba65a08634e8e598c1c3
#
_entry.id   1860f53645b8ba65a08634e8e598c1c3
#
_cell.length_a   1.000
_cell.length_b   1.000
_cell.length_c   1.000
_cell.angle_alpha   90.00
_cell.angle_beta   90.00
_cell.angle_gamma   90.00
#
_symmetry.space_group_name_H-M   'P 1'
#
loop_
_entity.id
_entity.type
_entity.pdbx_description
1 polymer ?
#
loop_
_entity_poly.entity_id
_entity_poly.type
_entity_poly.pdbx_seq_one_letter_code
_entity_poly.pdbx_strand_id
1 'polypeptide(L)'
;MRLPVLAAAVFGLALIASPIAAKKKEALVPPPAPIDMTIDLDPSHDPENVLVLDLSNGGRVDIRLKPQWAPAHVERIKMLAGQGFYNGVIFHRVIEGFMAQTGDPTGTGQSGSPLPDLKAEFNAAPHVRGTVSMARTNDVDSANSQFFIMFYPRFALDNKYTNFGRVISGMDTVDAIVRGEPPQNPTKVVQASLASANKPRPVLAAAPAALTAPSIDELNASKSN
;
A
#
# COMPACT_ATOMS: atom_id res chain seq x y z
N MET A 1 55.76 -63.75 47.99
CA MET A 1 54.30 -63.51 47.85
C MET A 1 54.05 -61.97 47.94
N ARG A 2 53.81 -61.29 46.90
CA ARG A 2 53.50 -59.84 46.86
C ARG A 2 52.12 -59.70 46.27
N LEU A 3 51.18 -59.18 47.01
CA LEU A 3 49.82 -58.81 46.51
C LEU A 3 49.89 -57.54 45.74
N PRO A 4 49.12 -57.38 44.66
CA PRO A 4 48.94 -56.13 43.98
C PRO A 4 47.87 -55.27 44.63
N VAL A 5 48.16 -53.96 44.72
CA VAL A 5 47.27 -52.91 45.18
C VAL A 5 46.32 -52.53 44.02
N LEU A 6 45.00 -52.60 44.25
CA LEU A 6 43.99 -52.17 43.34
C LEU A 6 43.84 -50.63 43.47
N ALA A 7 44.14 -49.90 42.42
CA ALA A 7 43.86 -48.47 42.35
C ALA A 7 42.39 -48.24 41.87
N ALA A 8 41.56 -47.65 42.70
CA ALA A 8 40.20 -47.21 42.35
C ALA A 8 40.27 -45.89 41.61
N ALA A 9 39.83 -45.88 40.36
CA ALA A 9 39.65 -44.66 39.57
C ALA A 9 38.30 -44.01 39.91
N VAL A 10 38.36 -42.83 40.50
CA VAL A 10 37.17 -41.99 40.75
C VAL A 10 36.89 -41.21 39.46
N PHE A 11 35.77 -41.52 38.74
CA PHE A 11 35.26 -40.75 37.63
C PHE A 11 34.53 -39.52 38.18
N GLY A 12 35.14 -38.36 38.06
CA GLY A 12 34.51 -37.08 38.32
C GLY A 12 33.56 -36.71 37.18
N LEU A 13 32.25 -36.69 37.50
CA LEU A 13 31.21 -36.21 36.59
C LEU A 13 31.24 -34.65 36.53
N ALA A 14 31.85 -34.09 35.51
CA ALA A 14 31.82 -32.64 35.26
C ALA A 14 30.45 -32.26 34.75
N LEU A 15 29.62 -31.57 35.56
CA LEU A 15 28.42 -30.88 35.10
C LEU A 15 28.82 -29.68 34.21
N ILE A 16 28.62 -29.82 32.91
CA ILE A 16 28.74 -28.72 31.98
C ILE A 16 27.45 -27.88 32.10
N ALA A 17 27.49 -26.81 32.87
CA ALA A 17 26.44 -25.80 32.90
C ALA A 17 26.46 -25.01 31.59
N SER A 18 25.51 -25.29 30.70
CA SER A 18 25.29 -24.46 29.51
C SER A 18 24.85 -23.06 29.94
N PRO A 19 25.45 -21.98 29.39
CA PRO A 19 24.97 -20.63 29.68
C PRO A 19 23.59 -20.45 29.08
N ILE A 20 22.59 -20.24 29.93
CA ILE A 20 21.27 -19.77 29.51
C ILE A 20 21.47 -18.39 28.85
N ALA A 21 21.39 -18.35 27.53
CA ALA A 21 21.42 -17.10 26.79
C ALA A 21 20.28 -16.18 27.29
N ALA A 22 20.66 -15.15 28.02
CA ALA A 22 19.70 -14.13 28.47
C ALA A 22 19.01 -13.53 27.22
N LYS A 23 17.72 -13.82 27.06
CA LYS A 23 16.86 -13.20 26.06
C LYS A 23 16.95 -11.70 26.28
N LYS A 24 17.61 -11.00 25.34
CA LYS A 24 17.72 -9.54 25.32
C LYS A 24 16.29 -9.00 25.40
N LYS A 25 15.94 -8.33 26.49
CA LYS A 25 14.64 -7.67 26.65
C LYS A 25 14.52 -6.70 25.49
N GLU A 26 13.62 -6.98 24.55
CA GLU A 26 13.25 -6.08 23.47
C GLU A 26 12.80 -4.78 24.15
N ALA A 27 13.53 -3.71 23.89
CA ALA A 27 13.19 -2.40 24.46
C ALA A 27 11.78 -2.06 23.98
N LEU A 28 10.85 -1.91 24.93
CA LEU A 28 9.50 -1.42 24.63
C LEU A 28 9.64 -0.09 23.88
N VAL A 29 9.35 -0.11 22.59
CA VAL A 29 9.22 1.12 21.80
C VAL A 29 8.09 1.91 22.47
N PRO A 30 8.34 3.14 22.94
CA PRO A 30 7.28 3.94 23.54
C PRO A 30 6.15 4.10 22.53
N PRO A 31 4.88 4.13 22.98
CA PRO A 31 3.77 4.37 22.08
C PRO A 31 3.99 5.68 21.32
N PRO A 32 3.69 5.74 20.00
CA PRO A 32 3.82 6.93 19.23
C PRO A 32 3.05 8.08 19.89
N ALA A 33 3.59 9.30 19.80
CA ALA A 33 2.93 10.49 20.33
C ALA A 33 1.50 10.60 19.75
N PRO A 34 0.55 11.14 20.53
CA PRO A 34 -0.80 11.41 20.01
C PRO A 34 -0.72 12.29 18.77
N ILE A 35 -1.36 11.85 17.69
CA ILE A 35 -1.43 12.59 16.44
C ILE A 35 -2.83 13.16 16.23
N ASP A 36 -2.92 14.30 15.54
CA ASP A 36 -4.22 14.83 15.11
C ASP A 36 -4.85 13.89 14.06
N MET A 37 -5.95 13.25 14.44
CA MET A 37 -6.71 12.32 13.62
C MET A 37 -7.76 13.01 12.76
N THR A 38 -7.94 14.32 12.89
CA THR A 38 -8.93 15.09 12.14
C THR A 38 -8.60 15.04 10.65
N ILE A 39 -9.60 14.73 9.84
CA ILE A 39 -9.52 14.74 8.38
C ILE A 39 -10.38 15.88 7.85
N ASP A 40 -9.75 16.87 7.28
CA ASP A 40 -10.44 17.90 6.51
C ASP A 40 -10.88 17.32 5.16
N LEU A 41 -12.20 17.30 4.94
CA LEU A 41 -12.81 16.73 3.73
C LEU A 41 -12.90 17.72 2.56
N ASP A 42 -12.64 19.00 2.80
CA ASP A 42 -12.67 20.01 1.74
C ASP A 42 -11.35 20.03 0.94
N PRO A 43 -11.33 19.59 -0.33
CA PRO A 43 -10.09 19.55 -1.12
C PRO A 43 -9.54 20.96 -1.44
N SER A 44 -10.32 22.02 -1.27
CA SER A 44 -9.85 23.40 -1.47
C SER A 44 -9.02 23.92 -0.29
N HIS A 45 -9.17 23.32 0.89
CA HIS A 45 -8.34 23.62 2.03
C HIS A 45 -7.02 22.86 1.91
N ASP A 46 -5.90 23.57 2.09
CA ASP A 46 -4.54 23.03 2.03
C ASP A 46 -4.31 22.14 0.76
N PRO A 47 -4.52 22.72 -0.45
CA PRO A 47 -4.47 21.96 -1.72
C PRO A 47 -3.08 21.40 -2.03
N GLU A 48 -2.04 21.88 -1.38
CA GLU A 48 -0.67 21.34 -1.43
C GLU A 48 -0.57 19.94 -0.80
N ASN A 49 -1.49 19.60 0.08
CA ASN A 49 -1.57 18.31 0.73
C ASN A 49 -2.82 17.52 0.33
N VAL A 50 -3.29 17.72 -0.90
CA VAL A 50 -4.31 16.88 -1.55
C VAL A 50 -3.73 16.26 -2.81
N LEU A 51 -3.57 14.93 -2.81
CA LEU A 51 -3.23 14.16 -4.00
C LEU A 51 -4.51 13.84 -4.77
N VAL A 52 -4.52 14.19 -6.05
CA VAL A 52 -5.62 13.93 -6.98
C VAL A 52 -5.20 12.83 -7.94
N LEU A 53 -5.99 11.77 -8.02
CA LEU A 53 -5.80 10.68 -8.98
C LEU A 53 -7.00 10.63 -9.93
N ASP A 54 -6.76 10.86 -11.23
CA ASP A 54 -7.73 10.59 -12.28
C ASP A 54 -7.50 9.17 -12.79
N LEU A 55 -8.53 8.33 -12.74
CA LEU A 55 -8.43 6.92 -13.06
C LEU A 55 -9.03 6.59 -14.44
N SER A 56 -8.57 5.51 -15.06
CA SER A 56 -9.03 5.07 -16.38
C SER A 56 -10.48 4.55 -16.38
N ASN A 57 -11.09 4.33 -15.22
CA ASN A 57 -12.52 4.06 -15.09
C ASN A 57 -13.40 5.33 -15.15
N GLY A 58 -12.79 6.49 -15.43
CA GLY A 58 -13.46 7.77 -15.58
C GLY A 58 -13.68 8.54 -14.27
N GLY A 59 -13.32 7.98 -13.13
CA GLY A 59 -13.48 8.63 -11.83
C GLY A 59 -12.25 9.41 -11.37
N ARG A 60 -12.47 10.29 -10.40
CA ARG A 60 -11.41 11.04 -9.67
C ARG A 60 -11.45 10.65 -8.21
N VAL A 61 -10.27 10.54 -7.62
CA VAL A 61 -10.06 10.25 -6.19
C VAL A 61 -9.20 11.36 -5.61
N ASP A 62 -9.71 12.03 -4.56
CA ASP A 62 -8.97 13.03 -3.82
C ASP A 62 -8.51 12.44 -2.48
N ILE A 63 -7.21 12.54 -2.19
CA ILE A 63 -6.57 11.97 -1.02
C ILE A 63 -5.96 13.09 -0.20
N ARG A 64 -6.44 13.29 1.03
CA ARG A 64 -5.81 14.18 2.01
C ARG A 64 -4.53 13.52 2.51
N LEU A 65 -3.39 14.13 2.19
CA LEU A 65 -2.09 13.76 2.72
C LEU A 65 -1.92 14.35 4.12
N LYS A 66 -1.23 13.63 4.99
CA LYS A 66 -1.03 14.01 6.39
C LYS A 66 0.46 14.07 6.72
N PRO A 67 1.16 15.20 6.40
CA PRO A 67 2.59 15.35 6.67
C PRO A 67 2.95 15.13 8.14
N GLN A 68 2.05 15.45 9.07
CA GLN A 68 2.25 15.22 10.50
C GLN A 68 2.20 13.72 10.89
N TRP A 69 1.68 12.84 10.03
CA TRP A 69 1.67 11.39 10.26
C TRP A 69 2.92 10.71 9.71
N ALA A 70 3.37 11.15 8.52
CA ALA A 70 4.45 10.53 7.79
C ALA A 70 5.14 11.56 6.86
N PRO A 71 5.93 12.47 7.41
CA PRO A 71 6.49 13.60 6.65
C PRO A 71 7.33 13.17 5.45
N ALA A 72 8.25 12.22 5.60
CA ALA A 72 9.12 11.79 4.51
C ALA A 72 8.33 11.06 3.40
N HIS A 73 7.32 10.27 3.78
CA HIS A 73 6.48 9.57 2.81
C HIS A 73 5.56 10.53 2.05
N VAL A 74 4.96 11.49 2.72
CA VAL A 74 4.14 12.52 2.06
C VAL A 74 4.98 13.30 1.06
N GLU A 75 6.18 13.77 1.42
CA GLU A 75 7.06 14.47 0.50
C GLU A 75 7.46 13.60 -0.71
N ARG A 76 7.71 12.30 -0.50
CA ARG A 76 7.97 11.34 -1.58
C ARG A 76 6.79 11.25 -2.55
N ILE A 77 5.57 11.09 -2.05
CA ILE A 77 4.35 11.00 -2.86
C ILE A 77 4.13 12.29 -3.64
N LYS A 78 4.28 13.46 -3.00
CA LYS A 78 4.15 14.77 -3.65
C LYS A 78 5.17 14.96 -4.76
N MET A 79 6.43 14.65 -4.51
CA MET A 79 7.51 14.73 -5.49
C MET A 79 7.21 13.84 -6.71
N LEU A 80 6.88 12.58 -6.49
CA LEU A 80 6.61 11.63 -7.57
C LEU A 80 5.35 12.01 -8.38
N ALA A 81 4.30 12.47 -7.72
CA ALA A 81 3.10 12.98 -8.40
C ALA A 81 3.41 14.22 -9.25
N GLY A 82 4.20 15.15 -8.71
CA GLY A 82 4.65 16.36 -9.42
C GLY A 82 5.47 16.04 -10.68
N GLN A 83 6.29 14.99 -10.62
CA GLN A 83 7.10 14.49 -11.75
C GLN A 83 6.28 13.65 -12.76
N GLY A 84 5.01 13.37 -12.48
CA GLY A 84 4.17 12.52 -13.33
C GLY A 84 4.52 11.02 -13.25
N PHE A 85 5.29 10.61 -12.24
CA PHE A 85 5.72 9.22 -12.06
C PHE A 85 4.55 8.22 -12.03
N TYR A 86 3.44 8.59 -11.44
CA TYR A 86 2.27 7.72 -11.33
C TYR A 86 1.40 7.66 -12.60
N ASN A 87 1.65 8.52 -13.61
CA ASN A 87 0.85 8.53 -14.83
C ASN A 87 1.06 7.24 -15.63
N GLY A 88 -0.02 6.57 -15.96
CA GLY A 88 -0.02 5.28 -16.67
C GLY A 88 0.18 4.06 -15.75
N VAL A 89 0.52 4.26 -14.47
CA VAL A 89 0.74 3.15 -13.52
C VAL A 89 -0.58 2.44 -13.22
N ILE A 90 -0.54 1.11 -13.22
CA ILE A 90 -1.72 0.27 -12.96
C ILE A 90 -1.93 -0.02 -11.48
N PHE A 91 -3.16 -0.34 -11.11
CA PHE A 91 -3.44 -1.06 -9.88
C PHE A 91 -3.16 -2.55 -10.13
N HIS A 92 -1.96 -3.00 -9.78
CA HIS A 92 -1.45 -4.33 -10.09
C HIS A 92 -1.91 -5.42 -9.10
N ARG A 93 -2.39 -5.01 -7.92
CA ARG A 93 -2.88 -5.94 -6.88
C ARG A 93 -4.11 -5.36 -6.21
N VAL A 94 -5.27 -5.98 -6.48
CA VAL A 94 -6.57 -5.49 -5.99
C VAL A 94 -7.36 -6.66 -5.40
N ILE A 95 -7.43 -6.70 -4.07
CA ILE A 95 -8.05 -7.80 -3.33
C ILE A 95 -9.40 -7.34 -2.79
N GLU A 96 -10.47 -8.04 -3.19
CA GLU A 96 -11.82 -7.79 -2.68
C GLU A 96 -11.85 -7.86 -1.13
N GLY A 97 -12.58 -6.93 -0.52
CA GLY A 97 -12.68 -6.87 0.94
C GLY A 97 -11.39 -6.46 1.67
N PHE A 98 -10.35 -6.05 0.92
CA PHE A 98 -9.08 -5.63 1.53
C PHE A 98 -8.59 -4.28 0.98
N MET A 99 -7.89 -4.24 -0.16
CA MET A 99 -7.26 -3.02 -0.65
C MET A 99 -7.00 -3.03 -2.17
N ALA A 100 -6.73 -1.84 -2.73
CA ALA A 100 -6.19 -1.64 -4.08
C ALA A 100 -4.77 -1.07 -4.00
N GLN A 101 -3.77 -1.78 -4.54
CA GLN A 101 -2.34 -1.41 -4.51
C GLN A 101 -1.86 -0.99 -5.89
N THR A 102 -1.08 0.09 -5.92
CA THR A 102 -0.50 0.72 -7.12
C THR A 102 0.90 1.27 -6.82
N GLY A 103 1.48 2.03 -7.74
CA GLY A 103 2.74 2.77 -7.53
C GLY A 103 4.00 2.02 -7.97
N ASP A 104 3.86 0.88 -8.64
CA ASP A 104 4.94 0.20 -9.35
C ASP A 104 4.88 0.53 -10.85
N PRO A 105 5.86 1.24 -11.43
CA PRO A 105 5.85 1.62 -12.84
C PRO A 105 5.92 0.42 -13.79
N THR A 106 6.40 -0.74 -13.32
CA THR A 106 6.45 -1.98 -14.12
C THR A 106 5.14 -2.78 -14.05
N GLY A 107 4.29 -2.50 -13.06
CA GLY A 107 3.03 -3.21 -12.84
C GLY A 107 3.18 -4.64 -12.32
N THR A 108 4.38 -5.05 -11.91
CA THR A 108 4.68 -6.41 -11.42
C THR A 108 4.53 -6.55 -9.90
N GLY A 109 4.48 -5.44 -9.19
CA GLY A 109 4.54 -5.38 -7.72
C GLY A 109 5.95 -5.52 -7.14
N GLN A 110 6.98 -5.65 -7.99
CA GLN A 110 8.37 -5.92 -7.57
C GLN A 110 9.29 -4.71 -7.69
N SER A 111 8.82 -3.58 -8.24
CA SER A 111 9.62 -2.41 -8.52
C SER A 111 9.07 -1.15 -7.83
N GLY A 112 9.86 -0.07 -7.89
CA GLY A 112 9.49 1.23 -7.34
C GLY A 112 10.13 2.36 -8.12
N SER A 113 10.17 3.55 -7.53
CA SER A 113 10.91 4.68 -8.08
C SER A 113 12.44 4.44 -7.95
N PRO A 114 13.26 5.13 -8.75
CA PRO A 114 14.72 5.04 -8.65
C PRO A 114 15.31 5.70 -7.39
N LEU A 115 14.46 6.26 -6.54
CA LEU A 115 14.87 6.93 -5.30
C LEU A 115 15.15 5.89 -4.20
N PRO A 116 15.97 6.24 -3.19
CA PRO A 116 16.21 5.37 -2.04
C PRO A 116 14.93 5.02 -1.29
N ASP A 117 14.89 3.86 -0.68
CA ASP A 117 13.80 3.45 0.21
C ASP A 117 13.69 4.37 1.43
N LEU A 118 12.51 4.42 2.02
CA LEU A 118 12.18 5.27 3.16
C LEU A 118 12.09 4.45 4.43
N LYS A 119 12.62 5.01 5.51
CA LYS A 119 12.41 4.48 6.86
C LYS A 119 10.93 4.54 7.23
N ALA A 120 10.47 3.52 7.95
CA ALA A 120 9.08 3.46 8.41
C ALA A 120 8.72 4.67 9.30
N GLU A 121 7.56 5.24 9.05
CA GLU A 121 6.94 6.32 9.85
C GLU A 121 5.61 5.80 10.41
N PHE A 122 5.69 4.74 11.25
CA PHE A 122 4.50 4.15 11.87
C PHE A 122 3.84 5.15 12.81
N ASN A 123 2.53 5.22 12.76
CA ASN A 123 1.74 6.16 13.54
C ASN A 123 0.43 5.53 14.03
N ALA A 124 -0.29 6.23 14.91
CA ALA A 124 -1.50 5.74 15.57
C ALA A 124 -2.76 5.80 14.69
N ALA A 125 -2.69 6.33 13.46
CA ALA A 125 -3.85 6.42 12.58
C ALA A 125 -4.29 5.02 12.14
N PRO A 126 -5.58 4.63 12.36
CA PRO A 126 -6.04 3.27 12.10
C PRO A 126 -6.24 3.03 10.60
N HIS A 127 -6.02 1.77 10.19
CA HIS A 127 -6.32 1.31 8.83
C HIS A 127 -7.82 1.02 8.71
N VAL A 128 -8.58 2.05 8.40
CA VAL A 128 -10.01 1.98 8.12
C VAL A 128 -10.30 2.19 6.62
N ARG A 129 -11.56 2.08 6.18
CA ARG A 129 -11.93 2.35 4.80
C ARG A 129 -11.43 3.72 4.34
N GLY A 130 -10.80 3.78 3.16
CA GLY A 130 -10.21 4.98 2.57
C GLY A 130 -8.85 5.38 3.12
N THR A 131 -8.28 4.64 4.08
CA THR A 131 -6.89 4.85 4.50
C THR A 131 -5.93 4.57 3.35
N VAL A 132 -4.91 5.42 3.20
CA VAL A 132 -3.84 5.27 2.22
C VAL A 132 -2.52 5.05 2.94
N SER A 133 -1.89 3.90 2.68
CA SER A 133 -0.66 3.48 3.35
C SER A 133 0.38 2.98 2.37
N MET A 134 1.67 3.11 2.75
CA MET A 134 2.78 2.63 1.93
C MET A 134 2.84 1.10 1.91
N ALA A 135 3.00 0.54 0.71
CA ALA A 135 3.41 -0.85 0.55
C ALA A 135 4.92 -0.98 0.78
N ARG A 136 5.34 -2.16 1.25
CA ARG A 136 6.73 -2.51 1.52
C ARG A 136 6.98 -4.01 1.44
N THR A 137 8.23 -4.41 1.42
CA THR A 137 8.65 -5.81 1.58
C THR A 137 8.56 -6.25 3.06
N ASN A 138 9.20 -7.37 3.41
CA ASN A 138 9.32 -7.78 4.81
C ASN A 138 10.21 -6.82 5.64
N ASP A 139 11.14 -6.11 4.99
CA ASP A 139 11.90 -5.04 5.63
C ASP A 139 10.97 -3.85 5.88
N VAL A 140 10.92 -3.38 7.12
CA VAL A 140 10.07 -2.26 7.53
C VAL A 140 10.49 -0.94 6.89
N ASP A 141 11.77 -0.81 6.53
CA ASP A 141 12.39 0.38 5.96
C ASP A 141 12.54 0.28 4.43
N SER A 142 11.67 -0.47 3.75
CA SER A 142 11.68 -0.69 2.30
C SER A 142 10.52 -0.05 1.54
N ALA A 143 9.80 0.89 2.14
CA ALA A 143 8.79 1.65 1.42
C ALA A 143 9.43 2.58 0.40
N ASN A 144 8.84 2.70 -0.81
CA ASN A 144 9.42 3.49 -1.89
C ASN A 144 8.36 4.37 -2.59
N SER A 145 7.64 3.83 -3.57
CA SER A 145 6.61 4.53 -4.34
C SER A 145 5.27 3.81 -4.33
N GLN A 146 5.25 2.52 -3.97
CA GLN A 146 4.02 1.74 -3.94
C GLN A 146 3.17 2.08 -2.72
N PHE A 147 1.87 2.20 -2.93
CA PHE A 147 0.90 2.44 -1.86
C PHE A 147 -0.40 1.69 -2.13
N PHE A 148 -1.23 1.56 -1.10
CA PHE A 148 -2.55 0.93 -1.22
C PHE A 148 -3.64 1.77 -0.55
N ILE A 149 -4.86 1.64 -1.07
CA ILE A 149 -6.08 2.27 -0.57
C ILE A 149 -6.97 1.17 0.02
N MET A 150 -7.39 1.33 1.26
CA MET A 150 -8.20 0.35 1.98
C MET A 150 -9.67 0.37 1.52
N PHE A 151 -10.23 -0.79 1.18
CA PHE A 151 -11.68 -0.94 1.00
C PHE A 151 -12.42 -1.11 2.32
N TYR A 152 -11.83 -1.85 3.26
CA TYR A 152 -12.41 -2.16 4.57
C TYR A 152 -11.40 -2.02 5.70
N PRO A 153 -11.83 -1.86 6.95
CA PRO A 153 -10.95 -1.80 8.09
C PRO A 153 -10.07 -3.06 8.25
N ARG A 154 -8.79 -2.84 8.57
CA ARG A 154 -7.84 -3.93 8.84
C ARG A 154 -6.85 -3.51 9.93
N PHE A 155 -7.28 -3.49 11.18
CA PHE A 155 -6.48 -3.04 12.33
C PHE A 155 -5.21 -3.86 12.58
N ALA A 156 -5.10 -5.06 12.00
CA ALA A 156 -3.87 -5.85 12.04
C ALA A 156 -2.67 -5.18 11.32
N LEU A 157 -2.91 -4.13 10.52
CA LEU A 157 -1.90 -3.31 9.85
C LEU A 157 -1.43 -2.12 10.71
N ASP A 158 -2.16 -1.76 11.76
CA ASP A 158 -1.85 -0.63 12.61
C ASP A 158 -0.48 -0.77 13.24
N ASN A 159 0.28 0.31 13.28
CA ASN A 159 1.68 0.37 13.75
C ASN A 159 2.64 -0.59 13.00
N LYS A 160 2.26 -1.11 11.82
CA LYS A 160 3.09 -2.00 10.99
C LYS A 160 3.25 -1.49 9.56
N TYR A 161 2.37 -0.59 9.13
CA TYR A 161 2.44 0.09 7.84
C TYR A 161 2.33 1.59 8.04
N THR A 162 3.06 2.35 7.22
CA THR A 162 3.05 3.80 7.30
C THR A 162 1.78 4.35 6.64
N ASN A 163 0.83 4.74 7.47
CA ASN A 163 -0.36 5.46 7.04
C ASN A 163 0.02 6.92 6.79
N PHE A 164 -0.19 7.44 5.58
CA PHE A 164 0.19 8.79 5.19
C PHE A 164 -0.96 9.66 4.70
N GLY A 165 -2.18 9.12 4.64
CA GLY A 165 -3.32 9.89 4.16
C GLY A 165 -4.64 9.14 4.14
N ARG A 166 -5.65 9.84 3.66
CA ARG A 166 -7.02 9.35 3.59
C ARG A 166 -7.76 9.87 2.36
N VAL A 167 -8.51 9.00 1.71
CA VAL A 167 -9.47 9.40 0.66
C VAL A 167 -10.54 10.29 1.28
N ILE A 168 -10.72 11.47 0.71
CA ILE A 168 -11.72 12.46 1.12
C ILE A 168 -12.85 12.59 0.10
N SER A 169 -12.62 12.18 -1.16
CA SER A 169 -13.62 12.15 -2.23
C SER A 169 -13.32 11.00 -3.19
N GLY A 170 -14.35 10.42 -3.81
CA GLY A 170 -14.20 9.41 -4.86
C GLY A 170 -13.99 7.98 -4.35
N MET A 171 -14.48 7.62 -3.16
CA MET A 171 -14.41 6.22 -2.69
C MET A 171 -15.23 5.25 -3.54
N ASP A 172 -16.28 5.68 -4.21
CA ASP A 172 -17.02 4.93 -5.24
C ASP A 172 -16.15 4.59 -6.44
N THR A 173 -15.31 5.54 -6.86
CA THR A 173 -14.30 5.33 -7.91
C THR A 173 -13.26 4.29 -7.48
N VAL A 174 -12.82 4.33 -6.23
CA VAL A 174 -11.91 3.32 -5.65
C VAL A 174 -12.57 1.95 -5.63
N ASP A 175 -13.84 1.86 -5.25
CA ASP A 175 -14.61 0.60 -5.24
C ASP A 175 -14.78 0.01 -6.65
N ALA A 176 -14.80 0.85 -7.68
CA ALA A 176 -14.90 0.44 -9.08
C ALA A 176 -13.54 0.00 -9.71
N ILE A 177 -12.44 0.00 -8.96
CA ILE A 177 -11.14 -0.50 -9.43
C ILE A 177 -11.26 -2.01 -9.69
N VAL A 178 -10.80 -2.44 -10.87
CA VAL A 178 -10.88 -3.85 -11.29
C VAL A 178 -10.07 -4.75 -10.36
N ARG A 179 -10.70 -5.82 -9.84
CA ARG A 179 -10.11 -6.80 -8.92
C ARG A 179 -9.17 -7.76 -9.63
N GLY A 180 -8.15 -8.24 -8.92
CA GLY A 180 -7.19 -9.27 -9.40
C GLY A 180 -5.76 -9.04 -8.90
N GLU A 181 -4.90 -10.07 -9.03
CA GLU A 181 -3.50 -10.08 -8.61
C GLU A 181 -2.59 -10.72 -9.69
N PRO A 182 -2.31 -10.06 -10.85
CA PRO A 182 -2.85 -8.78 -11.32
C PRO A 182 -4.26 -8.91 -11.94
N PRO A 183 -5.02 -7.79 -12.01
CA PRO A 183 -6.27 -7.76 -12.75
C PRO A 183 -6.06 -8.03 -14.24
N GLN A 184 -7.02 -8.69 -14.91
CA GLN A 184 -6.93 -8.97 -16.35
C GLN A 184 -6.93 -7.68 -17.21
N ASN A 185 -7.76 -6.69 -16.84
CA ASN A 185 -7.81 -5.37 -17.45
C ASN A 185 -7.63 -4.30 -16.35
N PRO A 186 -6.41 -4.02 -15.91
CA PRO A 186 -6.17 -3.23 -14.73
C PRO A 186 -6.61 -1.77 -14.92
N THR A 187 -7.27 -1.23 -13.90
CA THR A 187 -7.47 0.23 -13.79
C THR A 187 -6.10 0.90 -13.69
N LYS A 188 -5.95 2.06 -14.36
CA LYS A 188 -4.71 2.86 -14.40
C LYS A 188 -4.93 4.22 -13.76
N VAL A 189 -3.88 4.78 -13.19
CA VAL A 189 -3.79 6.20 -12.90
C VAL A 189 -3.50 6.91 -14.21
N VAL A 190 -4.47 7.64 -14.76
CA VAL A 190 -4.29 8.41 -16.01
C VAL A 190 -3.46 9.65 -15.73
N GLN A 191 -3.77 10.33 -14.62
CA GLN A 191 -3.07 11.52 -14.16
C GLN A 191 -3.03 11.53 -12.64
N ALA A 192 -1.84 11.79 -12.08
CA ALA A 192 -1.66 12.14 -10.68
C ALA A 192 -1.17 13.59 -10.58
N SER A 193 -1.69 14.34 -9.60
CA SER A 193 -1.26 15.72 -9.35
C SER A 193 -1.61 16.15 -7.93
N LEU A 194 -1.03 17.23 -7.45
CA LEU A 194 -1.56 17.91 -6.27
C LEU A 194 -2.74 18.81 -6.69
N ALA A 195 -3.71 19.00 -5.81
CA ALA A 195 -4.85 19.86 -6.08
C ALA A 195 -4.42 21.30 -6.35
N SER A 196 -3.36 21.79 -5.71
CA SER A 196 -2.74 23.10 -5.96
C SER A 196 -2.29 23.31 -7.40
N ALA A 197 -1.94 22.24 -8.12
CA ALA A 197 -1.57 22.32 -9.53
C ALA A 197 -2.77 22.60 -10.45
N ASN A 198 -3.98 22.51 -9.94
CA ASN A 198 -5.26 22.79 -10.61
C ASN A 198 -5.34 22.16 -12.03
N LYS A 199 -4.84 20.93 -12.18
CA LYS A 199 -4.84 20.24 -13.46
C LYS A 199 -6.27 19.85 -13.87
N PRO A 200 -6.67 20.14 -15.13
CA PRO A 200 -7.98 19.70 -15.62
C PRO A 200 -8.05 18.18 -15.65
N ARG A 201 -9.27 17.65 -15.46
CA ARG A 201 -9.52 16.20 -15.59
C ARG A 201 -9.20 15.76 -17.02
N PRO A 202 -8.41 14.69 -17.22
CA PRO A 202 -8.13 14.16 -18.55
C PRO A 202 -9.42 13.75 -19.28
N VAL A 203 -9.50 14.08 -20.57
CA VAL A 203 -10.56 13.55 -21.43
C VAL A 203 -10.17 12.12 -21.80
N LEU A 204 -10.87 11.14 -21.25
CA LEU A 204 -10.68 9.74 -21.66
C LEU A 204 -11.28 9.57 -23.05
N ALA A 205 -10.54 8.95 -23.97
CA ALA A 205 -11.14 8.47 -25.21
C ALA A 205 -12.33 7.57 -24.83
N ALA A 206 -13.50 7.81 -25.43
CA ALA A 206 -14.66 6.97 -25.21
C ALA A 206 -14.22 5.51 -25.41
N ALA A 207 -14.54 4.64 -24.44
CA ALA A 207 -14.36 3.22 -24.66
C ALA A 207 -15.03 2.87 -25.99
N PRO A 208 -14.40 2.04 -26.86
CA PRO A 208 -15.07 1.58 -28.07
C PRO A 208 -16.44 1.06 -27.64
N ALA A 209 -17.50 1.56 -28.28
CA ALA A 209 -18.87 1.19 -27.94
C ALA A 209 -18.89 -0.33 -27.79
N ALA A 210 -19.31 -0.82 -26.61
CA ALA A 210 -19.47 -2.23 -26.41
C ALA A 210 -20.27 -2.76 -27.61
N LEU A 211 -19.71 -3.73 -28.32
CA LEU A 211 -20.41 -4.39 -29.42
C LEU A 211 -21.79 -4.72 -28.84
N THR A 212 -22.81 -4.02 -29.33
CA THR A 212 -24.18 -4.30 -28.92
C THR A 212 -24.40 -5.79 -29.22
N ALA A 213 -24.73 -6.55 -28.19
CA ALA A 213 -25.10 -7.94 -28.42
C ALA A 213 -26.14 -7.96 -29.54
N PRO A 214 -26.00 -8.83 -30.54
CA PRO A 214 -26.93 -8.88 -31.65
C PRO A 214 -28.34 -9.01 -31.09
N SER A 215 -29.28 -8.29 -31.66
CA SER A 215 -30.66 -8.33 -31.22
C SER A 215 -31.21 -9.77 -31.46
N ILE A 216 -32.22 -10.13 -30.68
CA ILE A 216 -32.88 -11.46 -30.85
C ILE A 216 -33.35 -11.67 -32.30
N ASP A 217 -33.73 -10.59 -33.00
CA ASP A 217 -34.14 -10.62 -34.40
C ASP A 217 -32.98 -10.93 -35.36
N GLU A 218 -31.77 -10.39 -35.08
CA GLU A 218 -30.56 -10.69 -35.86
C GLU A 218 -30.09 -12.15 -35.64
N LEU A 219 -30.24 -12.66 -34.41
CA LEU A 219 -29.93 -14.08 -34.11
C LEU A 219 -30.94 -15.03 -34.76
N ASN A 220 -32.20 -14.65 -34.91
CA ASN A 220 -33.22 -15.45 -35.57
C ASN A 220 -33.10 -15.42 -37.11
N ALA A 221 -32.68 -14.30 -37.69
CA ALA A 221 -32.46 -14.15 -39.13
C ALA A 221 -31.31 -15.06 -39.64
N SER A 222 -30.29 -15.32 -38.82
CA SER A 222 -29.16 -16.19 -39.22
C SER A 222 -29.48 -17.71 -39.24
N LYS A 223 -30.65 -18.14 -38.73
CA LYS A 223 -31.09 -19.53 -38.70
C LYS A 223 -32.03 -19.93 -39.88
N SER A 224 -32.35 -18.98 -40.77
CA SER A 224 -33.31 -19.24 -41.87
C SER A 224 -32.66 -19.32 -43.26
N ASN A 225 -31.34 -19.57 -43.33
CA ASN A 225 -30.62 -19.88 -44.59
C ASN A 225 -29.99 -21.28 -44.56
#